data_377e4ecad19374bda731c927f290aae1
#
_entry.id   377e4ecad19374bda731c927f290aae1
#
_cell.length_a   1.000
_cell.length_b   1.000
_cell.length_c   1.000
_cell.angle_alpha   90.00
_cell.angle_beta   90.00
_cell.angle_gamma   90.00
#
_symmetry.space_group_name_H-M   'P 1'
#
loop_
_entity.id
_entity.type
_entity.pdbx_description
1 polymer ?
#
loop_
_entity_poly.entity_id
_entity_poly.type
_entity_poly.pdbx_seq_one_letter_code
_entity_poly.pdbx_strand_id
1 'polypeptide(L)'
;FKPYSQEIKNTPWESVKNIQSGIDDFFEKNPQSREFVEKVFLSILETSAEEYEAGIGRNCKIVAPIEYQDSYGFVKYVKEELSRASWVPDATRDKFQPILEQLLVAWSPGKPFQGDINNNNPDCSIALSSKGSESSVYPPEYPVMTGQQVLDLVKIISTNPQN
;
A
#
# COMPACT_ATOMS: atom_id res chain seq x y z
N PHE A 1 -15.48 26.83 34.64
CA PHE A 1 -15.20 25.58 33.91
C PHE A 1 -15.93 25.63 32.57
N LYS A 2 -15.23 25.97 31.48
CA LYS A 2 -15.78 25.76 30.13
C LYS A 2 -15.68 24.28 29.83
N PRO A 3 -16.74 23.64 29.37
CA PRO A 3 -16.66 22.21 29.02
C PRO A 3 -15.66 22.02 27.85
N TYR A 4 -14.81 21.05 28.00
CA TYR A 4 -13.73 20.63 27.06
C TYR A 4 -14.22 20.33 25.62
N SER A 5 -15.54 20.34 25.43
CA SER A 5 -16.20 20.03 24.15
C SER A 5 -16.27 21.19 23.15
N GLN A 6 -15.78 22.38 23.46
CA GLN A 6 -15.81 23.53 22.52
C GLN A 6 -14.48 23.86 21.87
N GLU A 7 -13.36 23.21 22.25
CA GLU A 7 -12.03 23.47 21.67
C GLU A 7 -11.57 22.46 20.63
N ILE A 8 -12.31 21.38 20.41
CA ILE A 8 -11.94 20.37 19.40
C ILE A 8 -12.79 20.58 18.12
N LYS A 9 -12.78 21.78 17.58
CA LYS A 9 -13.41 22.03 16.26
C LYS A 9 -12.52 21.66 15.08
N ASN A 10 -11.24 21.37 15.29
CA ASN A 10 -10.34 20.85 14.28
C ASN A 10 -9.68 19.58 14.81
N THR A 11 -10.36 18.45 14.69
CA THR A 11 -9.71 17.17 14.92
C THR A 11 -8.59 16.98 13.89
N PRO A 12 -7.50 16.26 14.19
CA PRO A 12 -6.48 15.93 13.21
C PRO A 12 -7.08 15.35 11.91
N TRP A 13 -8.20 14.64 12.03
CA TRP A 13 -8.94 14.08 10.90
C TRP A 13 -9.62 15.14 10.02
N GLU A 14 -10.18 16.19 10.58
CA GLU A 14 -10.75 17.30 9.79
C GLU A 14 -9.66 18.09 9.07
N SER A 15 -8.51 18.25 9.69
CA SER A 15 -7.35 18.88 9.06
C SER A 15 -6.85 18.05 7.87
N VAL A 16 -6.79 16.72 7.99
CA VAL A 16 -6.43 15.82 6.89
C VAL A 16 -7.43 15.92 5.74
N LYS A 17 -8.73 15.95 6.02
CA LYS A 17 -9.77 16.14 5.00
C LYS A 17 -9.64 17.47 4.26
N ASN A 18 -9.35 18.54 4.98
CA ASN A 18 -9.19 19.87 4.40
C ASN A 18 -7.94 19.93 3.48
N ILE A 19 -6.83 19.31 3.89
CA ILE A 19 -5.63 19.19 3.07
C ILE A 19 -5.95 18.37 1.81
N GLN A 20 -6.64 17.26 1.95
CA GLN A 20 -7.02 16.40 0.82
C GLN A 20 -7.91 17.14 -0.17
N SER A 21 -8.93 17.87 0.31
CA SER A 21 -9.79 18.70 -0.54
C SER A 21 -8.99 19.78 -1.28
N GLY A 22 -8.00 20.39 -0.61
CA GLY A 22 -7.12 21.38 -1.23
C GLY A 22 -6.24 20.78 -2.34
N ILE A 23 -5.77 19.55 -2.16
CA ILE A 23 -5.00 18.80 -3.17
C ILE A 23 -5.90 18.49 -4.37
N ASP A 24 -7.10 18.00 -4.15
CA ASP A 24 -8.05 17.70 -5.21
C ASP A 24 -8.40 18.94 -6.03
N ASP A 25 -8.74 20.05 -5.38
CA ASP A 25 -9.04 21.33 -6.01
C ASP A 25 -7.85 21.85 -6.85
N PHE A 26 -6.63 21.65 -6.34
CA PHE A 26 -5.42 22.06 -7.07
C PHE A 26 -5.25 21.23 -8.35
N PHE A 27 -5.35 19.91 -8.27
CA PHE A 27 -5.16 19.05 -9.43
C PHE A 27 -6.30 19.15 -10.45
N GLU A 28 -7.53 19.38 -10.03
CA GLU A 28 -8.65 19.67 -10.94
C GLU A 28 -8.44 20.96 -11.74
N LYS A 29 -7.87 21.98 -11.10
CA LYS A 29 -7.55 23.27 -11.76
C LYS A 29 -6.25 23.22 -12.56
N ASN A 30 -5.36 22.30 -12.24
CA ASN A 30 -4.05 22.13 -12.87
C ASN A 30 -3.85 20.68 -13.32
N PRO A 31 -4.51 20.22 -14.40
CA PRO A 31 -4.40 18.86 -14.89
C PRO A 31 -2.94 18.49 -15.13
N GLN A 32 -2.53 17.36 -14.57
CA GLN A 32 -1.18 16.82 -14.74
C GLN A 32 -1.15 15.80 -15.88
N SER A 33 0.03 15.61 -16.48
CA SER A 33 0.17 14.56 -17.48
C SER A 33 -0.03 13.18 -16.85
N ARG A 34 -0.50 12.23 -17.65
CA ARG A 34 -0.66 10.83 -17.24
C ARG A 34 0.66 10.28 -16.69
N GLU A 35 1.77 10.52 -17.39
CA GLU A 35 3.09 10.02 -16.99
C GLU A 35 3.51 10.58 -15.63
N PHE A 36 3.19 11.84 -15.35
CA PHE A 36 3.49 12.42 -14.04
C PHE A 36 2.71 11.74 -12.93
N VAL A 37 1.40 11.56 -13.11
CA VAL A 37 0.53 10.89 -12.13
C VAL A 37 0.99 9.45 -11.88
N GLU A 38 1.26 8.70 -12.95
CA GLU A 38 1.74 7.32 -12.85
C GLU A 38 3.10 7.25 -12.12
N LYS A 39 4.00 8.18 -12.39
CA LYS A 39 5.30 8.24 -11.73
C LYS A 39 5.19 8.53 -10.24
N VAL A 40 4.28 9.44 -9.85
CA VAL A 40 4.03 9.72 -8.43
C VAL A 40 3.48 8.49 -7.72
N PHE A 41 2.46 7.85 -8.28
CA PHE A 41 1.89 6.64 -7.66
C PHE A 41 2.89 5.49 -7.60
N LEU A 42 3.69 5.31 -8.65
CA LEU A 42 4.74 4.29 -8.65
C LEU A 42 5.76 4.55 -7.54
N SER A 43 6.21 5.79 -7.36
CA SER A 43 7.15 6.15 -6.30
C SER A 43 6.58 5.87 -4.90
N ILE A 44 5.30 6.13 -4.68
CA ILE A 44 4.62 5.81 -3.41
C ILE A 44 4.60 4.29 -3.18
N LEU A 45 4.32 3.49 -4.22
CA LEU A 45 4.30 2.04 -4.12
C LEU A 45 5.71 1.44 -3.95
N GLU A 46 6.74 2.03 -4.54
CA GLU A 46 8.14 1.66 -4.31
C GLU A 46 8.52 1.88 -2.85
N THR A 47 8.18 3.05 -2.28
CA THR A 47 8.36 3.32 -0.84
C THR A 47 7.59 2.30 0.00
N SER A 48 6.36 1.96 -0.37
CA SER A 48 5.59 0.90 0.32
C SER A 48 6.32 -0.43 0.33
N ALA A 49 6.95 -0.82 -0.78
CA ALA A 49 7.69 -2.08 -0.86
C ALA A 49 8.96 -2.06 0.03
N GLU A 50 9.65 -0.92 0.09
CA GLU A 50 10.81 -0.73 0.98
C GLU A 50 10.43 -0.83 2.46
N GLU A 51 9.34 -0.16 2.87
CA GLU A 51 8.82 -0.23 4.24
C GLU A 51 8.32 -1.63 4.59
N TYR A 52 7.68 -2.32 3.64
CA TYR A 52 7.25 -3.69 3.84
C TYR A 52 8.45 -4.62 4.09
N GLU A 53 9.52 -4.49 3.31
CA GLU A 53 10.75 -5.27 3.49
C GLU A 53 11.43 -4.94 4.82
N ALA A 54 11.50 -3.66 5.21
CA ALA A 54 12.03 -3.22 6.48
C ALA A 54 11.22 -3.75 7.68
N GLY A 55 9.91 -3.93 7.50
CA GLY A 55 9.01 -4.52 8.50
C GLY A 55 9.26 -6.01 8.77
N ILE A 56 9.93 -6.71 7.83
CA ILE A 56 10.13 -8.16 7.90
C ILE A 56 11.58 -8.49 8.23
N GLY A 57 11.80 -9.23 9.31
CA GLY A 57 13.12 -9.72 9.70
C GLY A 57 13.59 -10.93 8.88
N ARG A 58 14.89 -11.24 9.02
CA ARG A 58 15.53 -12.39 8.33
C ARG A 58 14.89 -13.75 8.62
N ASN A 59 14.19 -13.87 9.73
CA ASN A 59 13.42 -15.07 10.13
C ASN A 59 11.99 -15.06 9.57
N CYS A 60 11.67 -14.17 8.64
CA CYS A 60 10.37 -14.00 8.02
C CYS A 60 9.23 -13.63 8.99
N LYS A 61 9.59 -13.10 10.15
CA LYS A 61 8.63 -12.53 11.09
C LYS A 61 8.51 -11.02 10.92
N ILE A 62 7.35 -10.49 11.25
CA ILE A 62 7.19 -9.05 11.37
C ILE A 62 7.94 -8.59 12.60
N VAL A 63 9.02 -7.84 12.41
CA VAL A 63 9.92 -7.35 13.46
C VAL A 63 9.77 -5.86 13.70
N ALA A 64 9.31 -5.12 12.71
CA ALA A 64 9.02 -3.70 12.81
C ALA A 64 7.56 -3.44 12.38
N PRO A 65 6.60 -3.55 13.33
CA PRO A 65 5.17 -3.42 13.03
C PRO A 65 4.78 -2.05 12.48
N ILE A 66 5.51 -1.00 12.82
CA ILE A 66 5.22 0.36 12.34
C ILE A 66 5.50 0.42 10.84
N GLU A 67 6.67 0.03 10.37
CA GLU A 67 7.05 -0.01 8.96
C GLU A 67 6.10 -0.90 8.16
N TYR A 68 5.73 -2.06 8.72
CA TYR A 68 4.75 -2.95 8.10
C TYR A 68 3.36 -2.30 7.96
N GLN A 69 2.93 -1.49 8.92
CA GLN A 69 1.66 -0.76 8.86
C GLN A 69 1.72 0.44 7.92
N ASP A 70 2.84 1.17 7.93
CA ASP A 70 3.05 2.32 7.04
C ASP A 70 3.06 1.88 5.58
N SER A 71 3.69 0.74 5.28
CA SER A 71 3.66 0.14 3.94
C SER A 71 2.23 -0.12 3.45
N TYR A 72 1.34 -0.61 4.30
CA TYR A 72 -0.08 -0.75 3.98
C TYR A 72 -0.76 0.59 3.72
N GLY A 73 -0.43 1.60 4.53
CA GLY A 73 -0.97 2.96 4.39
C GLY A 73 -0.70 3.56 3.01
N PHE A 74 0.50 3.38 2.47
CA PHE A 74 0.88 3.84 1.14
C PHE A 74 0.05 3.18 0.02
N VAL A 75 -0.10 1.86 0.05
CA VAL A 75 -0.91 1.13 -0.95
C VAL A 75 -2.38 1.54 -0.85
N LYS A 76 -2.90 1.64 0.37
CA LYS A 76 -4.26 2.09 0.62
C LYS A 76 -4.50 3.49 0.07
N TYR A 77 -3.57 4.42 0.29
CA TYR A 77 -3.66 5.78 -0.24
C TYR A 77 -3.77 5.78 -1.76
N VAL A 78 -2.88 5.09 -2.47
CA VAL A 78 -2.94 5.01 -3.94
C VAL A 78 -4.27 4.42 -4.41
N LYS A 79 -4.77 3.37 -3.76
CA LYS A 79 -6.07 2.77 -4.08
C LYS A 79 -7.23 3.75 -3.89
N GLU A 80 -7.23 4.51 -2.80
CA GLU A 80 -8.27 5.49 -2.52
C GLU A 80 -8.26 6.63 -3.54
N GLU A 81 -7.07 7.15 -3.90
CA GLU A 81 -6.94 8.18 -4.94
C GLU A 81 -7.44 7.70 -6.30
N LEU A 82 -7.03 6.49 -6.71
CA LEU A 82 -7.52 5.89 -7.97
C LEU A 82 -9.05 5.74 -7.98
N SER A 83 -9.66 5.48 -6.83
CA SER A 83 -11.12 5.23 -6.76
C SER A 83 -11.94 6.51 -6.77
N ARG A 84 -11.44 7.61 -6.16
CA ARG A 84 -12.23 8.80 -5.89
C ARG A 84 -11.78 10.07 -6.64
N ALA A 85 -10.49 10.20 -6.94
CA ALA A 85 -9.95 11.45 -7.45
C ALA A 85 -10.29 11.65 -8.94
N SER A 86 -11.09 12.67 -9.25
CA SER A 86 -11.53 12.99 -10.62
C SER A 86 -10.36 13.38 -11.54
N TRP A 87 -9.28 13.90 -10.95
CA TRP A 87 -8.08 14.30 -11.67
C TRP A 87 -7.17 13.14 -12.13
N VAL A 88 -7.42 11.91 -11.66
CA VAL A 88 -6.65 10.73 -12.07
C VAL A 88 -7.18 10.23 -13.42
N PRO A 89 -6.31 10.07 -14.44
CA PRO A 89 -6.72 9.54 -15.75
C PRO A 89 -7.24 8.10 -15.67
N ASP A 90 -8.29 7.77 -16.45
CA ASP A 90 -8.87 6.42 -16.49
C ASP A 90 -7.83 5.36 -16.89
N ALA A 91 -6.98 5.66 -17.87
CA ALA A 91 -5.91 4.74 -18.28
C ALA A 91 -4.91 4.44 -17.15
N THR A 92 -4.70 5.37 -16.21
CA THR A 92 -3.91 5.14 -15.00
C THR A 92 -4.66 4.19 -14.05
N ARG A 93 -5.98 4.36 -13.89
CA ARG A 93 -6.80 3.44 -13.09
C ARG A 93 -6.71 2.01 -13.61
N ASP A 94 -6.94 1.83 -14.92
CA ASP A 94 -6.91 0.53 -15.58
C ASP A 94 -5.55 -0.17 -15.43
N LYS A 95 -4.48 0.61 -15.45
CA LYS A 95 -3.11 0.08 -15.29
C LYS A 95 -2.80 -0.36 -13.85
N PHE A 96 -3.18 0.44 -12.87
CA PHE A 96 -2.77 0.24 -11.47
C PHE A 96 -3.71 -0.69 -10.70
N GLN A 97 -5.00 -0.61 -10.92
CA GLN A 97 -6.01 -1.31 -10.11
C GLN A 97 -5.79 -2.82 -10.00
N PRO A 98 -5.52 -3.59 -11.09
CA PRO A 98 -5.34 -5.03 -10.99
C PRO A 98 -4.14 -5.44 -10.12
N ILE A 99 -3.08 -4.63 -10.13
CA ILE A 99 -1.88 -4.89 -9.33
C ILE A 99 -2.09 -4.50 -7.88
N LEU A 100 -2.79 -3.40 -7.62
CA LEU A 100 -3.13 -3.00 -6.25
C LEU A 100 -4.00 -4.03 -5.54
N GLU A 101 -4.93 -4.67 -6.25
CA GLU A 101 -5.72 -5.76 -5.68
C GLU A 101 -4.85 -6.95 -5.27
N GLN A 102 -3.84 -7.27 -6.06
CA GLN A 102 -2.86 -8.31 -5.71
C GLN A 102 -1.95 -7.87 -4.55
N LEU A 103 -1.45 -6.63 -4.57
CA LEU A 103 -0.63 -6.09 -3.48
C LEU A 103 -1.35 -6.13 -2.14
N LEU A 104 -2.62 -5.76 -2.10
CA LEU A 104 -3.39 -5.71 -0.85
C LEU A 104 -3.52 -7.06 -0.15
N VAL A 105 -3.32 -8.17 -0.87
CA VAL A 105 -3.26 -9.50 -0.28
C VAL A 105 -2.11 -9.63 0.72
N ALA A 106 -1.00 -8.90 0.51
CA ALA A 106 0.17 -8.94 1.39
C ALA A 106 -0.15 -8.59 2.86
N TRP A 107 -1.17 -7.76 3.08
CA TRP A 107 -1.60 -7.34 4.42
C TRP A 107 -2.93 -7.98 4.86
N SER A 108 -3.48 -8.90 4.07
CA SER A 108 -4.75 -9.54 4.40
C SER A 108 -4.56 -10.54 5.56
N PRO A 109 -5.41 -10.52 6.58
CA PRO A 109 -5.37 -11.56 7.60
C PRO A 109 -5.79 -12.90 7.00
N GLY A 110 -5.00 -13.93 7.18
CA GLY A 110 -5.46 -15.31 7.13
C GLY A 110 -5.36 -16.09 5.83
N LYS A 111 -4.72 -15.61 4.76
CA LYS A 111 -4.46 -16.47 3.59
C LYS A 111 -3.04 -16.27 3.08
N PRO A 112 -2.19 -17.31 3.14
CA PRO A 112 -0.91 -17.28 2.43
C PRO A 112 -1.19 -17.13 0.93
N PHE A 113 -0.39 -16.30 0.26
CA PHE A 113 -0.42 -16.16 -1.19
C PHE A 113 -0.12 -17.51 -1.84
N GLN A 114 -1.04 -18.02 -2.63
CA GLN A 114 -0.89 -19.27 -3.41
C GLN A 114 -0.35 -18.97 -4.82
N GLY A 115 0.61 -18.07 -4.94
CA GLY A 115 1.31 -17.82 -6.19
C GLY A 115 2.60 -18.61 -6.28
N ASP A 116 3.08 -18.80 -7.51
CA ASP A 116 4.38 -19.42 -7.78
C ASP A 116 5.49 -18.60 -7.11
N ILE A 117 6.04 -19.13 -6.03
CA ILE A 117 7.07 -18.49 -5.23
C ILE A 117 8.40 -18.71 -5.92
N ASN A 118 8.71 -17.91 -6.92
CA ASN A 118 10.08 -17.80 -7.44
C ASN A 118 10.94 -17.04 -6.43
N ASN A 119 11.52 -17.82 -5.55
CA ASN A 119 12.07 -17.38 -4.29
C ASN A 119 13.54 -17.05 -4.36
N ASN A 120 13.88 -15.79 -4.21
CA ASN A 120 15.25 -15.37 -3.92
C ASN A 120 15.59 -15.46 -2.41
N ASN A 121 14.61 -15.77 -1.57
CA ASN A 121 14.83 -16.04 -0.15
C ASN A 121 14.15 -17.38 0.24
N PRO A 122 14.85 -18.51 0.09
CA PRO A 122 14.30 -19.84 0.32
C PRO A 122 13.79 -20.05 1.76
N ASP A 123 14.38 -19.36 2.72
CA ASP A 123 14.02 -19.54 4.14
C ASP A 123 12.64 -18.96 4.47
N CYS A 124 12.29 -17.82 3.85
CA CYS A 124 11.00 -17.17 4.07
C CYS A 124 9.83 -17.93 3.45
N SER A 125 10.03 -18.55 2.31
CA SER A 125 8.96 -19.27 1.63
C SER A 125 8.53 -20.53 2.38
N ILE A 126 9.48 -21.22 3.00
CA ILE A 126 9.20 -22.40 3.82
C ILE A 126 8.39 -21.99 5.05
N ALA A 127 8.74 -20.87 5.67
CA ALA A 127 8.01 -20.34 6.83
C ALA A 127 6.58 -19.93 6.46
N LEU A 128 6.39 -19.26 5.31
CA LEU A 128 5.08 -18.83 4.84
C LEU A 128 4.19 -19.99 4.38
N SER A 129 4.76 -21.05 3.79
CA SER A 129 4.01 -22.22 3.33
C SER A 129 3.63 -23.19 4.46
N SER A 130 4.42 -23.23 5.53
CA SER A 130 4.23 -24.20 6.63
C SER A 130 3.35 -23.69 7.76
N LYS A 131 3.17 -22.37 7.88
CA LYS A 131 2.34 -21.74 8.91
C LYS A 131 1.21 -20.98 8.25
N GLY A 132 0.09 -21.68 8.04
CA GLY A 132 -1.15 -21.01 7.69
C GLY A 132 -1.41 -19.90 8.71
N SER A 133 -1.50 -18.66 8.24
CA SER A 133 -1.72 -17.50 9.08
C SER A 133 -3.20 -17.46 9.53
N GLU A 134 -3.56 -18.30 10.47
CA GLU A 134 -4.83 -18.20 11.21
C GLU A 134 -4.72 -17.25 12.41
N SER A 135 -3.84 -16.27 12.34
CA SER A 135 -3.74 -15.27 13.40
C SER A 135 -4.91 -14.28 13.30
N SER A 136 -5.78 -14.32 14.30
CA SER A 136 -6.82 -13.30 14.51
C SER A 136 -6.28 -11.98 15.07
N VAL A 137 -4.97 -11.87 15.28
CA VAL A 137 -4.28 -10.72 15.86
C VAL A 137 -3.57 -9.95 14.76
N TYR A 138 -3.78 -8.64 14.68
CA TYR A 138 -3.08 -7.76 13.76
C TYR A 138 -2.04 -6.89 14.51
N PRO A 139 -0.81 -6.70 14.00
CA PRO A 139 -0.26 -7.38 12.82
C PRO A 139 -0.05 -8.88 13.06
N PRO A 140 -0.12 -9.71 12.01
CA PRO A 140 0.15 -11.15 12.15
C PRO A 140 1.62 -11.38 12.53
N GLU A 141 1.93 -12.54 13.11
CA GLU A 141 3.33 -12.88 13.43
C GLU A 141 4.19 -13.04 12.18
N TYR A 142 3.59 -13.52 11.09
CA TYR A 142 4.23 -13.75 9.80
C TYR A 142 3.52 -12.98 8.69
N PRO A 143 4.26 -12.37 7.76
CA PRO A 143 3.67 -11.73 6.59
C PRO A 143 3.09 -12.77 5.63
N VAL A 144 2.15 -12.33 4.77
CA VAL A 144 1.55 -13.19 3.73
C VAL A 144 2.46 -13.32 2.51
N MET A 145 3.24 -12.28 2.21
CA MET A 145 4.20 -12.24 1.11
C MET A 145 5.60 -11.94 1.63
N THR A 146 6.62 -12.30 0.84
CA THR A 146 7.98 -11.81 1.06
C THR A 146 8.12 -10.37 0.55
N GLY A 147 9.11 -9.62 1.05
CA GLY A 147 9.43 -8.28 0.54
C GLY A 147 9.71 -8.31 -0.98
N GLN A 148 10.40 -9.33 -1.47
CA GLN A 148 10.68 -9.50 -2.90
C GLN A 148 9.40 -9.68 -3.72
N GLN A 149 8.41 -10.44 -3.24
CA GLN A 149 7.12 -10.60 -3.92
C GLN A 149 6.37 -9.28 -4.04
N VAL A 150 6.35 -8.47 -2.97
CA VAL A 150 5.76 -7.13 -3.00
C VAL A 150 6.48 -6.24 -4.00
N LEU A 151 7.81 -6.22 -3.99
CA LEU A 151 8.62 -5.45 -4.92
C LEU A 151 8.40 -5.88 -6.38
N ASP A 152 8.28 -7.17 -6.64
CA ASP A 152 8.06 -7.69 -8.00
C ASP A 152 6.68 -7.27 -8.54
N LEU A 153 5.64 -7.25 -7.70
CA LEU A 153 4.32 -6.72 -8.08
C LEU A 153 4.39 -5.23 -8.44
N VAL A 154 5.12 -4.43 -7.66
CA VAL A 154 5.31 -3.00 -7.96
C VAL A 154 6.05 -2.81 -9.29
N LYS A 155 7.08 -3.61 -9.56
CA LYS A 155 7.82 -3.58 -10.82
C LYS A 155 6.97 -3.90 -12.05
N ILE A 156 5.96 -4.76 -11.94
CA ILE A 156 5.03 -5.04 -13.04
C ILE A 156 4.34 -3.76 -13.51
N ILE A 157 3.96 -2.87 -12.59
CA ILE A 157 3.34 -1.58 -12.95
C ILE A 157 4.30 -0.73 -13.79
N SER A 158 5.59 -0.71 -13.42
CA SER A 158 6.60 0.10 -14.12
C SER A 158 6.95 -0.43 -15.51
N THR A 159 6.87 -1.76 -15.70
CA THR A 159 7.28 -2.43 -16.93
C THR A 159 6.17 -2.70 -17.93
N ASN A 160 4.91 -2.44 -17.55
CA ASN A 160 3.75 -2.68 -18.41
C ASN A 160 3.43 -1.41 -19.23
N PRO A 161 4.05 -1.21 -20.44
CA PRO A 161 3.67 -0.12 -21.32
C PRO A 161 2.30 -0.48 -21.89
N GLN A 162 1.27 0.18 -21.43
CA GLN A 162 0.02 0.17 -22.18
C GLN A 162 0.24 0.99 -23.46
N ASN A 163 0.16 0.32 -24.61
CA ASN A 163 0.09 0.92 -25.94
C ASN A 163 -1.09 1.87 -26.07
#